data_7b84d3e68d85348b3690b9d4e112bdb7
#
_entry.id   7b84d3e68d85348b3690b9d4e112bdb7
#
_cell.length_a   1.000
_cell.length_b   1.000
_cell.length_c   1.000
_cell.angle_alpha   90.00
_cell.angle_beta   90.00
_cell.angle_gamma   90.00
#
_symmetry.space_group_name_H-M   'P 1'
#
loop_
_entity.id
_entity.type
_entity.pdbx_description
1 polymer ?
#
loop_
_entity_poly.entity_id
_entity_poly.type
_entity_poly.pdbx_seq_one_letter_code
_entity_poly.pdbx_strand_id
1 'polypeptide(L)'
;MELRTLQYFLAITKEENITRAAESMHISQPYLSKQLMDLEQEFGKQLLIRGRRKITLTEDGIILRKRAEEILSLVEKTAFDLSSENPQISGEIAIGGNPTMTVLKAASRLRSQYPDVSFQFYSSDAIDVSERLEHGSLDFAVFLEPVDISEYAYISLPETSRWGLLMPSDCMLAEKMYVEKDDLLQIPLIFHRRAGLQQRISQWADTDIRDFNIAATYNVINGSPARFIKSGLGFYLTTEDLLPSVLEQDVCFRPLNPSLEIHYALIWKRAAFLSKAATVFLREMKQ
;
A
#
# COMPACT_ATOMS: atom_id res chain seq x y z
N MET A 1 8.58 26.34 10.29
CA MET A 1 8.93 25.32 9.24
C MET A 1 8.40 25.76 7.90
N GLU A 2 9.24 25.88 6.87
CA GLU A 2 8.87 26.27 5.51
C GLU A 2 8.82 25.05 4.58
N LEU A 3 7.97 25.07 3.56
CA LEU A 3 7.86 23.98 2.59
C LEU A 3 9.21 23.66 1.91
N ARG A 4 9.98 24.70 1.64
CA ARG A 4 11.31 24.56 1.03
C ARG A 4 12.29 23.80 1.92
N THR A 5 12.19 23.97 3.23
CA THR A 5 13.01 23.24 4.20
C THR A 5 12.66 21.74 4.21
N LEU A 6 11.36 21.39 4.05
CA LEU A 6 10.94 20.00 3.88
C LEU A 6 11.49 19.37 2.59
N GLN A 7 11.50 20.12 1.47
CA GLN A 7 12.11 19.66 0.21
C GLN A 7 13.61 19.38 0.39
N TYR A 8 14.31 20.27 1.08
CA TYR A 8 15.73 20.08 1.39
C TYR A 8 15.99 18.84 2.25
N PHE A 9 15.18 18.66 3.28
CA PHE A 9 15.27 17.48 4.14
C PHE A 9 15.03 16.19 3.31
N LEU A 10 14.00 16.13 2.48
CA LEU A 10 13.74 14.98 1.61
C LEU A 10 14.86 14.73 0.60
N ALA A 11 15.45 15.77 0.02
CA ALA A 11 16.59 15.61 -0.86
C ALA A 11 17.79 14.96 -0.13
N ILE A 12 18.08 15.37 1.11
CA ILE A 12 19.14 14.75 1.92
C ILE A 12 18.83 13.28 2.21
N THR A 13 17.58 12.93 2.52
CA THR A 13 17.19 11.55 2.81
C THR A 13 17.30 10.65 1.58
N LYS A 14 16.98 11.18 0.40
CA LYS A 14 17.08 10.49 -0.88
C LYS A 14 18.52 10.21 -1.29
N GLU A 15 19.37 11.23 -1.18
CA GLU A 15 20.77 11.15 -1.61
C GLU A 15 21.67 10.49 -0.55
N GLU A 16 21.21 10.33 0.68
CA GLU A 16 22.00 9.87 1.84
C GLU A 16 23.34 10.65 2.02
N ASN A 17 23.43 11.84 1.41
CA ASN A 17 24.64 12.66 1.34
C ASN A 17 24.28 14.14 1.15
N ILE A 18 24.77 15.03 2.06
CA ILE A 18 24.43 16.45 2.02
C ILE A 18 25.00 17.14 0.77
N THR A 19 26.20 16.77 0.32
CA THR A 19 26.82 17.41 -0.85
C THR A 19 26.04 17.08 -2.12
N ARG A 20 25.71 15.81 -2.34
CA ARG A 20 24.89 15.40 -3.49
C ARG A 20 23.49 16.00 -3.44
N ALA A 21 22.89 16.06 -2.26
CA ALA A 21 21.59 16.71 -2.08
C ALA A 21 21.63 18.21 -2.41
N ALA A 22 22.70 18.91 -2.01
CA ALA A 22 22.89 20.32 -2.35
C ALA A 22 23.07 20.53 -3.87
N GLU A 23 23.84 19.65 -4.52
CA GLU A 23 23.99 19.64 -5.98
C GLU A 23 22.66 19.41 -6.69
N SER A 24 21.87 18.41 -6.28
CA SER A 24 20.55 18.11 -6.87
C SER A 24 19.55 19.24 -6.70
N MET A 25 19.68 20.02 -5.61
CA MET A 25 18.81 21.17 -5.32
C MET A 25 19.38 22.50 -5.85
N HIS A 26 20.54 22.48 -6.54
CA HIS A 26 21.24 23.66 -7.08
C HIS A 26 21.54 24.73 -6.02
N ILE A 27 21.95 24.33 -4.82
CA ILE A 27 22.34 25.22 -3.72
C ILE A 27 23.70 24.85 -3.14
N SER A 28 24.28 25.74 -2.32
CA SER A 28 25.56 25.43 -1.66
C SER A 28 25.36 24.45 -0.49
N GLN A 29 26.30 23.55 -0.32
CA GLN A 29 26.31 22.59 0.81
C GLN A 29 26.26 23.28 2.19
N PRO A 30 27.01 24.39 2.46
CA PRO A 30 26.90 25.10 3.73
C PRO A 30 25.49 25.64 4.00
N TYR A 31 24.80 26.13 2.97
CA TYR A 31 23.43 26.61 3.08
C TYR A 31 22.48 25.47 3.44
N LEU A 32 22.55 24.34 2.71
CA LEU A 32 21.73 23.17 2.99
C LEU A 32 21.97 22.63 4.41
N SER A 33 23.24 22.55 4.84
CA SER A 33 23.57 22.13 6.20
C SER A 33 22.98 23.05 7.27
N LYS A 34 22.99 24.38 7.02
CA LYS A 34 22.38 25.34 7.93
C LYS A 34 20.86 25.15 8.00
N GLN A 35 20.19 25.01 6.88
CA GLN A 35 18.73 24.77 6.85
C GLN A 35 18.32 23.51 7.62
N LEU A 36 19.13 22.45 7.52
CA LEU A 36 18.91 21.24 8.31
C LEU A 36 19.10 21.50 9.81
N MET A 37 20.17 22.20 10.20
CA MET A 37 20.41 22.53 11.62
C MET A 37 19.29 23.40 12.20
N ASP A 38 18.83 24.40 11.43
CA ASP A 38 17.73 25.27 11.83
C ASP A 38 16.44 24.45 12.03
N LEU A 39 16.16 23.48 11.15
CA LEU A 39 15.02 22.56 11.25
C LEU A 39 15.11 21.65 12.49
N GLU A 40 16.29 21.05 12.75
CA GLU A 40 16.54 20.22 13.93
C GLU A 40 16.39 21.05 15.22
N GLN A 41 16.86 22.31 15.19
CA GLN A 41 16.70 23.22 16.33
C GLN A 41 15.26 23.63 16.56
N GLU A 42 14.47 23.88 15.50
CA GLU A 42 13.04 24.22 15.58
C GLU A 42 12.25 23.12 16.29
N PHE A 43 12.54 21.84 16.00
CA PHE A 43 11.88 20.71 16.66
C PHE A 43 12.55 20.28 17.97
N GLY A 44 13.75 20.77 18.26
CA GLY A 44 14.53 20.30 19.41
C GLY A 44 14.95 18.83 19.29
N LYS A 45 15.05 18.31 18.07
CA LYS A 45 15.27 16.90 17.75
C LYS A 45 16.35 16.74 16.71
N GLN A 46 17.18 15.72 16.87
CA GLN A 46 18.08 15.28 15.81
C GLN A 46 17.29 14.40 14.82
N LEU A 47 17.30 14.78 13.56
CA LEU A 47 16.56 14.09 12.50
C LEU A 47 17.45 13.14 11.69
N LEU A 48 18.76 13.45 11.63
CA LEU A 48 19.73 12.70 10.84
C LEU A 48 20.94 12.27 11.67
N ILE A 49 21.41 11.06 11.45
CA ILE A 49 22.66 10.53 11.99
C ILE A 49 23.73 10.63 10.89
N ARG A 50 24.79 11.40 11.16
CA ARG A 50 25.93 11.56 10.25
C ARG A 50 26.93 10.41 10.42
N GLY A 51 26.84 9.41 9.54
CA GLY A 51 27.84 8.33 9.46
C GLY A 51 29.06 8.72 8.62
N ARG A 52 30.13 7.92 8.70
CA ARG A 52 31.38 8.15 7.90
C ARG A 52 31.15 8.00 6.38
N ARG A 53 30.20 7.17 5.95
CA ARG A 53 29.95 6.86 4.53
C ARG A 53 28.61 7.35 4.04
N LYS A 54 27.62 7.38 4.91
CA LYS A 54 26.24 7.78 4.56
C LYS A 54 25.52 8.41 5.74
N ILE A 55 24.49 9.15 5.44
CA ILE A 55 23.53 9.72 6.38
C ILE A 55 22.37 8.73 6.53
N THR A 56 21.91 8.54 7.77
CA THR A 56 20.73 7.74 8.08
C THR A 56 19.74 8.57 8.89
N LEU A 57 18.48 8.19 8.86
CA LEU A 57 17.44 8.84 9.64
C LEU A 57 17.44 8.36 11.09
N THR A 58 17.09 9.24 12.02
CA THR A 58 16.64 8.88 13.35
C THR A 58 15.16 8.42 13.28
N GLU A 59 14.59 7.94 14.40
CA GLU A 59 13.15 7.66 14.49
C GLU A 59 12.32 8.91 14.20
N ASP A 60 12.68 10.07 14.80
CA ASP A 60 12.03 11.36 14.53
C ASP A 60 12.21 11.78 13.05
N GLY A 61 13.37 11.49 12.46
CA GLY A 61 13.62 11.72 11.04
C GLY A 61 12.76 10.87 10.10
N ILE A 62 12.49 9.61 10.47
CA ILE A 62 11.57 8.73 9.71
C ILE A 62 10.15 9.30 9.75
N ILE A 63 9.70 9.74 10.92
CA ILE A 63 8.38 10.38 11.08
C ILE A 63 8.30 11.64 10.22
N LEU A 64 9.31 12.52 10.33
CA LEU A 64 9.31 13.77 9.55
C LEU A 64 9.34 13.49 8.04
N ARG A 65 10.12 12.50 7.57
CA ARG A 65 10.15 12.15 6.15
C ARG A 65 8.76 11.80 5.64
N LYS A 66 8.05 10.92 6.35
CA LYS A 66 6.69 10.52 5.99
C LYS A 66 5.76 11.74 5.89
N ARG A 67 5.76 12.60 6.92
CA ARG A 67 4.92 13.79 6.95
C ARG A 67 5.32 14.84 5.91
N ALA A 68 6.59 15.01 5.64
CA ALA A 68 7.08 15.93 4.61
C ALA A 68 6.62 15.51 3.20
N GLU A 69 6.68 14.21 2.88
CA GLU A 69 6.15 13.65 1.63
C GLU A 69 4.65 13.93 1.49
N GLU A 70 3.85 13.71 2.53
CA GLU A 70 2.41 13.97 2.57
C GLU A 70 2.09 15.47 2.36
N ILE A 71 2.77 16.35 3.09
CA ILE A 71 2.56 17.81 3.00
C ILE A 71 2.88 18.32 1.59
N LEU A 72 4.03 17.93 1.03
CA LEU A 72 4.45 18.39 -0.28
C LEU A 72 3.53 17.86 -1.39
N SER A 73 3.09 16.61 -1.30
CA SER A 73 2.10 16.04 -2.23
C SER A 73 0.79 16.83 -2.20
N LEU A 74 0.30 17.20 -1.01
CA LEU A 74 -0.92 17.99 -0.88
C LEU A 74 -0.75 19.42 -1.45
N VAL A 75 0.42 20.03 -1.25
CA VAL A 75 0.74 21.37 -1.82
C VAL A 75 0.77 21.30 -3.34
N GLU A 76 1.41 20.29 -3.92
CA GLU A 76 1.46 20.10 -5.38
C GLU A 76 0.06 19.89 -5.98
N LYS A 77 -0.75 19.04 -5.36
CA LYS A 77 -2.17 18.86 -5.75
C LYS A 77 -2.94 20.17 -5.69
N THR A 78 -2.81 20.92 -4.59
CA THR A 78 -3.51 22.20 -4.42
C THR A 78 -3.07 23.21 -5.48
N ALA A 79 -1.77 23.34 -5.72
CA ALA A 79 -1.24 24.24 -6.75
C ALA A 79 -1.78 23.86 -8.14
N PHE A 80 -1.82 22.57 -8.45
CA PHE A 80 -2.35 22.06 -9.70
C PHE A 80 -3.86 22.36 -9.86
N ASP A 81 -4.65 22.07 -8.84
CA ASP A 81 -6.11 22.31 -8.84
C ASP A 81 -6.47 23.78 -9.05
N LEU A 82 -5.63 24.70 -8.53
CA LEU A 82 -5.83 26.15 -8.67
C LEU A 82 -5.26 26.73 -9.96
N SER A 83 -4.25 26.11 -10.55
CA SER A 83 -3.60 26.59 -11.77
C SER A 83 -4.33 26.25 -13.07
N SER A 84 -5.27 25.31 -13.03
CA SER A 84 -6.01 24.86 -14.22
C SER A 84 -7.07 25.87 -14.66
N GLU A 85 -6.64 26.91 -15.39
CA GLU A 85 -7.54 27.82 -16.15
C GLU A 85 -8.23 27.09 -17.32
N ASN A 86 -7.81 25.89 -17.64
CA ASN A 86 -8.28 25.13 -18.78
C ASN A 86 -9.53 24.32 -18.40
N PRO A 87 -10.63 24.35 -19.18
CA PRO A 87 -11.79 23.48 -18.97
C PRO A 87 -11.49 21.99 -19.17
N GLN A 88 -10.30 21.66 -19.68
CA GLN A 88 -9.84 20.30 -19.95
C GLN A 88 -9.52 19.57 -18.65
N ILE A 89 -10.06 18.36 -18.52
CA ILE A 89 -9.79 17.50 -17.36
C ILE A 89 -8.35 17.03 -17.41
N SER A 90 -7.60 17.35 -16.36
CA SER A 90 -6.16 17.02 -16.23
C SER A 90 -5.81 16.77 -14.77
N GLY A 91 -4.64 16.22 -14.51
CA GLY A 91 -4.08 16.02 -13.17
C GLY A 91 -3.78 14.58 -12.83
N GLU A 92 -3.24 14.37 -11.64
CA GLU A 92 -2.90 13.06 -11.13
C GLU A 92 -4.01 12.53 -10.23
N ILE A 93 -4.33 11.24 -10.39
CA ILE A 93 -5.22 10.48 -9.53
C ILE A 93 -4.38 9.43 -8.81
N ALA A 94 -4.32 9.51 -7.48
CA ALA A 94 -3.53 8.63 -6.65
C ALA A 94 -4.41 7.53 -6.03
N ILE A 95 -4.09 6.26 -6.30
CA ILE A 95 -4.86 5.09 -5.86
C ILE A 95 -3.95 4.16 -5.06
N GLY A 96 -4.32 3.91 -3.80
CA GLY A 96 -3.60 3.00 -2.91
C GLY A 96 -4.12 1.55 -2.97
N GLY A 97 -3.29 0.61 -2.49
CA GLY A 97 -3.62 -0.82 -2.45
C GLY A 97 -3.35 -1.54 -3.77
N ASN A 98 -3.96 -2.70 -3.94
CA ASN A 98 -3.85 -3.49 -5.18
C ASN A 98 -5.03 -3.20 -6.10
N PRO A 99 -4.82 -2.49 -7.22
CA PRO A 99 -5.91 -2.17 -8.13
C PRO A 99 -6.43 -3.44 -8.82
N THR A 100 -7.77 -3.61 -8.83
CA THR A 100 -8.41 -4.68 -9.57
C THR A 100 -8.44 -4.36 -11.07
N MET A 101 -8.79 -5.35 -11.90
CA MET A 101 -8.90 -5.15 -13.34
C MET A 101 -9.96 -4.12 -13.70
N THR A 102 -11.06 -4.04 -12.94
CA THR A 102 -12.10 -3.00 -13.12
C THR A 102 -11.53 -1.60 -12.92
N VAL A 103 -10.75 -1.38 -11.87
CA VAL A 103 -10.07 -0.09 -11.61
C VAL A 103 -9.09 0.25 -12.72
N LEU A 104 -8.27 -0.71 -13.15
CA LEU A 104 -7.29 -0.50 -14.23
C LEU A 104 -7.95 -0.19 -15.57
N LYS A 105 -9.06 -0.86 -15.90
CA LYS A 105 -9.83 -0.59 -17.14
C LYS A 105 -10.47 0.80 -17.09
N ALA A 106 -11.04 1.20 -15.96
CA ALA A 106 -11.58 2.55 -15.79
C ALA A 106 -10.48 3.62 -15.93
N ALA A 107 -9.31 3.41 -15.33
CA ALA A 107 -8.16 4.28 -15.48
C ALA A 107 -7.70 4.38 -16.94
N SER A 108 -7.63 3.26 -17.66
CA SER A 108 -7.25 3.22 -19.07
C SER A 108 -8.26 3.98 -19.95
N ARG A 109 -9.57 3.79 -19.73
CA ARG A 109 -10.61 4.51 -20.49
C ARG A 109 -10.51 6.02 -20.23
N LEU A 110 -10.39 6.43 -18.95
CA LEU A 110 -10.28 7.83 -18.62
C LEU A 110 -9.03 8.47 -19.25
N ARG A 111 -7.88 7.80 -19.17
CA ARG A 111 -6.63 8.26 -19.78
C ARG A 111 -6.75 8.41 -21.31
N SER A 112 -7.47 7.50 -21.97
CA SER A 112 -7.71 7.58 -23.42
C SER A 112 -8.59 8.77 -23.80
N GLN A 113 -9.55 9.13 -22.94
CA GLN A 113 -10.44 10.25 -23.16
C GLN A 113 -9.80 11.61 -22.75
N TYR A 114 -8.96 11.60 -21.71
CA TYR A 114 -8.28 12.77 -21.18
C TYR A 114 -6.78 12.50 -21.05
N PRO A 115 -5.99 12.74 -22.11
CA PRO A 115 -4.57 12.42 -22.15
C PRO A 115 -3.71 13.14 -21.09
N ASP A 116 -4.19 14.25 -20.56
CA ASP A 116 -3.51 15.01 -19.51
C ASP A 116 -3.80 14.52 -18.09
N VAL A 117 -4.60 13.45 -17.95
CA VAL A 117 -4.79 12.75 -16.67
C VAL A 117 -3.72 11.68 -16.51
N SER A 118 -3.06 11.65 -15.37
CA SER A 118 -2.12 10.60 -14.97
C SER A 118 -2.63 9.81 -13.77
N PHE A 119 -2.10 8.62 -13.57
CA PHE A 119 -2.43 7.77 -12.42
C PHE A 119 -1.17 7.40 -11.66
N GLN A 120 -1.23 7.53 -10.33
CA GLN A 120 -0.23 7.01 -9.42
C GLN A 120 -0.83 5.82 -8.66
N PHE A 121 -0.22 4.64 -8.80
CA PHE A 121 -0.61 3.47 -8.01
C PHE A 121 0.40 3.26 -6.90
N TYR A 122 -0.10 3.28 -5.66
CA TYR A 122 0.70 3.16 -4.45
C TYR A 122 0.41 1.84 -3.74
N SER A 123 1.39 0.95 -3.68
CA SER A 123 1.27 -0.34 -3.00
C SER A 123 1.98 -0.31 -1.66
N SER A 124 1.23 -0.50 -0.59
CA SER A 124 1.74 -0.60 0.78
C SER A 124 0.78 -1.44 1.63
N ASP A 125 1.08 -1.58 2.93
CA ASP A 125 0.14 -2.24 3.83
C ASP A 125 -1.12 -1.38 4.07
N ALA A 126 -2.17 -2.01 4.59
CA ALA A 126 -3.46 -1.36 4.77
C ALA A 126 -3.41 -0.17 5.73
N ILE A 127 -2.51 -0.19 6.72
CA ILE A 127 -2.36 0.91 7.69
C ILE A 127 -1.79 2.13 7.00
N ASP A 128 -0.68 1.98 6.28
CA ASP A 128 -0.05 3.09 5.57
C ASP A 128 -0.95 3.64 4.45
N VAL A 129 -1.64 2.76 3.71
CA VAL A 129 -2.62 3.19 2.68
C VAL A 129 -3.77 3.98 3.32
N SER A 130 -4.32 3.52 4.47
CA SER A 130 -5.37 4.24 5.19
C SER A 130 -4.89 5.61 5.67
N GLU A 131 -3.72 5.70 6.28
CA GLU A 131 -3.16 6.97 6.73
C GLU A 131 -2.97 7.97 5.58
N ARG A 132 -2.48 7.51 4.43
CA ARG A 132 -2.32 8.36 3.23
C ARG A 132 -3.67 8.81 2.65
N LEU A 133 -4.68 7.95 2.70
CA LEU A 133 -6.04 8.30 2.31
C LEU A 133 -6.63 9.36 3.25
N GLU A 134 -6.42 9.21 4.58
CA GLU A 134 -6.83 10.18 5.59
C GLU A 134 -6.21 11.56 5.39
N HIS A 135 -4.93 11.61 5.03
CA HIS A 135 -4.19 12.85 4.81
C HIS A 135 -4.35 13.43 3.39
N GLY A 136 -5.14 12.78 2.52
CA GLY A 136 -5.41 13.27 1.16
C GLY A 136 -4.26 13.11 0.16
N SER A 137 -3.19 12.39 0.53
CA SER A 137 -2.12 12.05 -0.42
C SER A 137 -2.53 10.94 -1.38
N LEU A 138 -3.57 10.15 -1.04
CA LEU A 138 -4.30 9.28 -1.94
C LEU A 138 -5.73 9.80 -2.12
N ASP A 139 -6.27 9.68 -3.33
CA ASP A 139 -7.66 10.02 -3.64
C ASP A 139 -8.58 8.83 -3.38
N PHE A 140 -8.09 7.64 -3.69
CA PHE A 140 -8.81 6.37 -3.56
C PHE A 140 -7.90 5.28 -2.98
N ALA A 141 -8.53 4.23 -2.46
CA ALA A 141 -7.83 2.99 -2.14
C ALA A 141 -8.68 1.77 -2.49
N VAL A 142 -8.02 0.68 -2.88
CA VAL A 142 -8.66 -0.62 -3.10
C VAL A 142 -8.32 -1.52 -1.92
N PHE A 143 -9.36 -1.94 -1.20
CA PHE A 143 -9.23 -2.81 -0.05
C PHE A 143 -10.03 -4.10 -0.19
N LEU A 144 -9.53 -5.13 0.49
CA LEU A 144 -10.29 -6.34 0.74
C LEU A 144 -11.38 -6.06 1.79
N GLU A 145 -12.61 -6.50 1.54
CA GLU A 145 -13.68 -6.43 2.52
C GLU A 145 -13.46 -7.44 3.68
N PRO A 146 -13.92 -7.15 4.91
CA PRO A 146 -14.70 -5.97 5.31
C PRO A 146 -13.85 -4.70 5.46
N VAL A 147 -14.43 -3.56 5.08
CA VAL A 147 -13.84 -2.23 5.26
C VAL A 147 -14.62 -1.51 6.35
N ASP A 148 -13.92 -0.77 7.20
CA ASP A 148 -14.59 0.18 8.10
C ASP A 148 -15.13 1.35 7.26
N ILE A 149 -16.47 1.42 7.19
CA ILE A 149 -17.20 2.39 6.36
C ILE A 149 -17.66 3.63 7.15
N SER A 150 -17.27 3.77 8.41
CA SER A 150 -17.71 4.90 9.24
C SER A 150 -17.31 6.24 8.63
N GLU A 151 -16.08 6.35 8.14
CA GLU A 151 -15.53 7.58 7.57
C GLU A 151 -15.36 7.55 6.05
N TYR A 152 -15.49 6.37 5.43
CA TYR A 152 -15.30 6.17 4.00
C TYR A 152 -16.63 6.04 3.25
N ALA A 153 -16.65 6.57 2.04
CA ALA A 153 -17.59 6.14 1.01
C ALA A 153 -16.92 5.04 0.18
N TYR A 154 -17.70 4.16 -0.42
CA TYR A 154 -17.15 3.04 -1.18
C TYR A 154 -18.04 2.62 -2.35
N ILE A 155 -17.43 1.90 -3.27
CA ILE A 155 -18.07 1.13 -4.33
C ILE A 155 -17.56 -0.30 -4.20
N SER A 156 -18.47 -1.28 -4.04
CA SER A 156 -18.09 -2.69 -4.16
C SER A 156 -17.67 -2.99 -5.59
N LEU A 157 -16.55 -3.68 -5.76
CA LEU A 157 -16.02 -4.06 -7.05
C LEU A 157 -16.53 -5.45 -7.45
N PRO A 158 -16.70 -5.72 -8.74
CA PRO A 158 -17.26 -7.01 -9.20
C PRO A 158 -16.31 -8.19 -9.04
N GLU A 159 -15.01 -7.92 -8.88
CA GLU A 159 -14.04 -8.98 -8.71
C GLU A 159 -14.18 -9.64 -7.35
N THR A 160 -14.04 -10.95 -7.36
CA THR A 160 -13.95 -11.80 -6.17
C THR A 160 -12.68 -12.64 -6.23
N SER A 161 -12.18 -13.05 -5.08
CA SER A 161 -11.09 -14.01 -4.98
C SER A 161 -11.40 -15.05 -3.91
N ARG A 162 -10.78 -16.20 -4.00
CA ARG A 162 -10.96 -17.30 -3.06
C ARG A 162 -9.76 -17.40 -2.13
N TRP A 163 -10.05 -17.61 -0.86
CA TRP A 163 -9.02 -18.00 0.10
C TRP A 163 -8.52 -19.42 -0.17
N GLY A 164 -7.25 -19.61 0.08
CA GLY A 164 -6.61 -20.90 -0.05
C GLY A 164 -5.21 -20.92 0.57
N LEU A 165 -4.58 -22.03 0.43
CA LEU A 165 -3.28 -22.31 0.99
C LEU A 165 -2.25 -22.49 -0.13
N LEU A 166 -1.20 -21.66 -0.13
CA LEU A 166 -0.01 -21.85 -0.94
C LEU A 166 0.96 -22.76 -0.15
N MET A 167 1.43 -23.82 -0.78
CA MET A 167 2.17 -24.90 -0.14
C MET A 167 3.21 -25.52 -1.07
N PRO A 168 4.16 -26.33 -0.53
CA PRO A 168 5.03 -27.16 -1.37
C PRO A 168 4.20 -28.14 -2.20
N SER A 169 4.54 -28.30 -3.48
CA SER A 169 3.82 -29.20 -4.39
C SER A 169 4.02 -30.69 -4.07
N ASP A 170 5.02 -31.03 -3.28
CA ASP A 170 5.37 -32.39 -2.85
C ASP A 170 4.83 -32.78 -1.46
N CYS A 171 4.05 -31.89 -0.81
CA CYS A 171 3.46 -32.22 0.50
C CYS A 171 2.14 -33.00 0.38
N MET A 172 1.75 -33.74 1.42
CA MET A 172 0.49 -34.54 1.42
C MET A 172 -0.76 -33.69 1.16
N LEU A 173 -0.81 -32.44 1.65
CA LEU A 173 -1.95 -31.56 1.39
C LEU A 173 -2.08 -31.15 -0.08
N ALA A 174 -0.99 -31.18 -0.85
CA ALA A 174 -1.02 -30.88 -2.28
C ALA A 174 -1.76 -31.93 -3.11
N GLU A 175 -1.93 -33.15 -2.59
CA GLU A 175 -2.71 -34.22 -3.23
C GLU A 175 -4.22 -33.97 -3.11
N LYS A 176 -4.65 -33.18 -2.12
CA LYS A 176 -6.06 -32.80 -1.94
C LYS A 176 -6.49 -31.77 -2.99
N MET A 177 -7.76 -31.79 -3.37
CA MET A 177 -8.34 -30.75 -4.22
C MET A 177 -8.62 -29.45 -3.44
N TYR A 178 -8.87 -29.57 -2.14
CA TYR A 178 -9.26 -28.48 -1.23
C TYR A 178 -8.57 -28.66 0.11
N VAL A 179 -8.47 -27.55 0.87
CA VAL A 179 -7.98 -27.53 2.26
C VAL A 179 -9.18 -27.34 3.18
N GLU A 180 -9.32 -28.22 4.16
CA GLU A 180 -10.37 -28.18 5.17
C GLU A 180 -9.86 -27.48 6.44
N LYS A 181 -10.80 -27.07 7.33
CA LYS A 181 -10.46 -26.37 8.56
C LYS A 181 -9.48 -27.16 9.45
N ASP A 182 -9.68 -28.49 9.56
CA ASP A 182 -8.84 -29.35 10.38
C ASP A 182 -7.41 -29.47 9.85
N ASP A 183 -7.20 -29.31 8.55
CA ASP A 183 -5.88 -29.25 7.95
C ASP A 183 -5.10 -28.03 8.41
N LEU A 184 -5.77 -26.87 8.53
CA LEU A 184 -5.13 -25.62 8.94
C LEU A 184 -4.64 -25.66 10.40
N LEU A 185 -5.29 -26.42 11.27
CA LEU A 185 -4.93 -26.53 12.69
C LEU A 185 -3.66 -27.37 12.91
N GLN A 186 -3.30 -28.21 11.95
CA GLN A 186 -2.20 -29.16 12.09
C GLN A 186 -0.89 -28.70 11.46
N ILE A 187 -0.86 -27.53 10.82
CA ILE A 187 0.28 -27.05 10.06
C ILE A 187 0.76 -25.68 10.54
N PRO A 188 2.07 -25.37 10.40
CA PRO A 188 2.56 -24.02 10.67
C PRO A 188 2.09 -23.06 9.57
N LEU A 189 1.32 -22.03 9.96
CA LEU A 189 0.75 -21.06 9.04
C LEU A 189 1.61 -19.79 8.97
N ILE A 190 1.78 -19.29 7.76
CA ILE A 190 2.16 -17.91 7.49
C ILE A 190 0.88 -17.19 7.15
N PHE A 191 0.55 -16.12 7.88
CA PHE A 191 -0.76 -15.53 7.82
C PHE A 191 -0.71 -14.00 7.70
N HIS A 192 -1.79 -13.42 7.24
CA HIS A 192 -1.90 -11.98 7.11
C HIS A 192 -2.04 -11.30 8.49
N ARG A 193 -1.35 -10.18 8.71
CA ARG A 193 -1.35 -9.47 10.00
C ARG A 193 -2.65 -8.69 10.29
N ARG A 194 -3.48 -8.40 9.29
CA ARG A 194 -4.70 -7.61 9.43
C ARG A 194 -5.75 -8.36 10.26
N ALA A 195 -6.14 -7.78 11.41
CA ALA A 195 -7.07 -8.40 12.37
C ALA A 195 -8.43 -8.80 11.75
N GLY A 196 -9.01 -7.96 10.88
CA GLY A 196 -10.28 -8.29 10.22
C GLY A 196 -10.20 -9.52 9.31
N LEU A 197 -9.06 -9.75 8.64
CA LEU A 197 -8.86 -10.97 7.84
C LEU A 197 -8.64 -12.19 8.74
N GLN A 198 -7.91 -12.04 9.84
CA GLN A 198 -7.73 -13.08 10.84
C GLN A 198 -9.08 -13.50 11.45
N GLN A 199 -9.91 -12.54 11.83
CA GLN A 199 -11.24 -12.81 12.36
C GLN A 199 -12.12 -13.56 11.35
N ARG A 200 -12.04 -13.23 10.07
CA ARG A 200 -12.79 -13.91 9.01
C ARG A 200 -12.41 -15.38 8.87
N ILE A 201 -11.12 -15.69 8.96
CA ILE A 201 -10.63 -17.09 8.96
C ILE A 201 -11.05 -17.81 10.25
N SER A 202 -10.96 -17.16 11.41
CA SER A 202 -11.45 -17.73 12.68
C SER A 202 -12.93 -18.09 12.61
N GLN A 203 -13.74 -17.21 12.06
CA GLN A 203 -15.19 -17.46 11.85
C GLN A 203 -15.43 -18.60 10.87
N TRP A 204 -14.67 -18.66 9.77
CA TRP A 204 -14.80 -19.73 8.79
C TRP A 204 -14.42 -21.09 9.37
N ALA A 205 -13.36 -21.16 10.16
CA ALA A 205 -12.87 -22.38 10.78
C ALA A 205 -13.63 -22.75 12.07
N ASP A 206 -14.51 -21.86 12.58
CA ASP A 206 -15.15 -22.00 13.89
C ASP A 206 -14.12 -22.24 15.01
N THR A 207 -13.03 -21.45 15.00
CA THR A 207 -11.83 -21.68 15.83
C THR A 207 -11.22 -20.33 16.20
N ASP A 208 -10.74 -20.17 17.45
CA ASP A 208 -10.03 -18.96 17.85
C ASP A 208 -8.70 -18.84 17.10
N ILE A 209 -8.31 -17.62 16.72
CA ILE A 209 -7.05 -17.36 16.02
C ILE A 209 -5.83 -17.85 16.82
N ARG A 210 -5.93 -17.90 18.14
CA ARG A 210 -4.88 -18.36 19.05
C ARG A 210 -4.63 -19.87 19.00
N ASP A 211 -5.58 -20.63 18.48
CA ASP A 211 -5.49 -22.08 18.35
C ASP A 211 -4.79 -22.51 17.05
N PHE A 212 -4.58 -21.57 16.12
CA PHE A 212 -3.77 -21.84 14.94
C PHE A 212 -2.27 -21.76 15.25
N ASN A 213 -1.50 -22.65 14.67
CA ASN A 213 -0.04 -22.60 14.74
C ASN A 213 0.51 -21.52 13.77
N ILE A 214 0.51 -20.25 14.19
CA ILE A 214 1.00 -19.15 13.37
C ILE A 214 2.53 -19.06 13.50
N ALA A 215 3.23 -19.58 12.50
CA ALA A 215 4.70 -19.52 12.42
C ALA A 215 5.21 -18.11 12.06
N ALA A 216 4.49 -17.37 11.23
CA ALA A 216 4.84 -16.01 10.86
C ALA A 216 3.61 -15.21 10.41
N THR A 217 3.70 -13.88 10.50
CA THR A 217 2.76 -12.99 9.84
C THR A 217 3.46 -12.27 8.70
N TYR A 218 2.80 -12.15 7.54
CA TYR A 218 3.36 -11.54 6.35
C TYR A 218 2.34 -10.73 5.57
N ASN A 219 2.70 -9.49 5.25
CA ASN A 219 1.94 -8.63 4.36
C ASN A 219 2.63 -8.66 3.00
N VAL A 220 2.02 -9.30 2.01
CA VAL A 220 2.54 -9.32 0.65
C VAL A 220 2.24 -8.00 -0.01
N ILE A 221 3.27 -7.19 -0.20
CA ILE A 221 3.18 -5.97 -0.99
C ILE A 221 3.95 -6.16 -2.30
N ASN A 222 5.20 -6.56 -2.20
CA ASN A 222 6.07 -6.89 -3.32
C ASN A 222 7.01 -8.02 -2.87
N GLY A 223 6.72 -9.25 -3.26
CA GLY A 223 7.57 -10.37 -2.86
C GLY A 223 7.06 -11.70 -3.39
N SER A 224 7.90 -12.72 -3.26
CA SER A 224 7.51 -14.07 -3.59
C SER A 224 7.20 -14.85 -2.29
N PRO A 225 5.93 -15.11 -1.97
CA PRO A 225 5.58 -15.97 -0.84
C PRO A 225 6.15 -17.39 -1.01
N ALA A 226 6.43 -17.81 -2.23
CA ALA A 226 7.09 -19.09 -2.51
C ALA A 226 8.43 -19.25 -1.78
N ARG A 227 9.19 -18.18 -1.53
CA ARG A 227 10.46 -18.25 -0.78
C ARG A 227 10.27 -18.70 0.66
N PHE A 228 9.20 -18.26 1.32
CA PHE A 228 8.87 -18.69 2.67
C PHE A 228 8.46 -20.17 2.68
N ILE A 229 7.68 -20.60 1.68
CA ILE A 229 7.28 -21.99 1.52
C ILE A 229 8.51 -22.88 1.32
N LYS A 230 9.38 -22.53 0.38
CA LYS A 230 10.63 -23.25 0.10
C LYS A 230 11.61 -23.28 1.26
N SER A 231 11.57 -22.30 2.16
CA SER A 231 12.41 -22.29 3.36
C SER A 231 11.94 -23.26 4.44
N GLY A 232 10.75 -23.85 4.29
CA GLY A 232 10.14 -24.73 5.28
C GLY A 232 9.54 -23.98 6.48
N LEU A 233 9.41 -22.63 6.41
CA LEU A 233 8.88 -21.84 7.52
C LEU A 233 7.40 -22.15 7.81
N GLY A 234 6.62 -22.48 6.78
CA GLY A 234 5.22 -22.81 6.94
C GLY A 234 4.44 -22.74 5.63
N PHE A 235 3.14 -22.82 5.75
CA PHE A 235 2.17 -22.78 4.66
C PHE A 235 1.51 -21.40 4.61
N TYR A 236 1.39 -20.79 3.44
CA TYR A 236 0.90 -19.43 3.34
C TYR A 236 -0.60 -19.35 3.02
N LEU A 237 -1.37 -18.90 3.99
CA LEU A 237 -2.81 -18.67 3.84
C LEU A 237 -3.04 -17.31 3.18
N THR A 238 -3.56 -17.32 1.95
CA THR A 238 -3.69 -16.14 1.09
C THR A 238 -4.90 -16.28 0.16
N THR A 239 -5.12 -15.27 -0.67
CA THR A 239 -6.13 -15.29 -1.73
C THR A 239 -5.50 -15.57 -3.09
N GLU A 240 -6.26 -16.18 -3.97
CA GLU A 240 -5.80 -16.66 -5.29
C GLU A 240 -5.27 -15.52 -6.19
N ASP A 241 -5.87 -14.34 -6.12
CA ASP A 241 -5.49 -13.17 -6.92
C ASP A 241 -4.16 -12.52 -6.53
N LEU A 242 -3.68 -12.77 -5.30
CA LEU A 242 -2.37 -12.28 -4.84
C LEU A 242 -1.22 -13.20 -5.28
N LEU A 243 -1.53 -14.28 -5.97
CA LEU A 243 -0.53 -15.17 -6.51
C LEU A 243 -0.01 -14.65 -7.86
N PRO A 244 1.27 -14.90 -8.18
CA PRO A 244 1.79 -14.62 -9.51
C PRO A 244 1.05 -15.45 -10.56
N SER A 245 0.87 -14.91 -11.75
CA SER A 245 0.16 -15.58 -12.88
C SER A 245 0.74 -16.95 -13.23
N VAL A 246 2.02 -17.17 -12.92
CA VAL A 246 2.69 -18.46 -13.05
C VAL A 246 3.32 -18.79 -11.70
N LEU A 247 2.82 -19.83 -11.05
CA LEU A 247 3.43 -20.36 -9.83
C LEU A 247 4.77 -21.04 -10.18
N GLU A 248 5.72 -20.94 -9.26
CA GLU A 248 6.96 -21.71 -9.34
C GLU A 248 6.64 -23.22 -9.24
N GLN A 249 7.39 -24.06 -9.95
CA GLN A 249 7.10 -25.51 -10.06
C GLN A 249 6.99 -26.24 -8.73
N ASP A 250 7.69 -25.74 -7.70
CA ASP A 250 7.78 -26.40 -6.39
C ASP A 250 6.68 -25.95 -5.42
N VAL A 251 5.73 -25.13 -5.87
CA VAL A 251 4.62 -24.66 -5.03
C VAL A 251 3.29 -24.81 -5.75
N CYS A 252 2.25 -25.09 -5.00
CA CYS A 252 0.89 -25.16 -5.50
C CYS A 252 -0.09 -24.45 -4.56
N PHE A 253 -1.23 -24.07 -5.11
CA PHE A 253 -2.33 -23.45 -4.39
C PHE A 253 -3.51 -24.42 -4.31
N ARG A 254 -4.13 -24.49 -3.13
CA ARG A 254 -5.40 -25.22 -2.94
C ARG A 254 -6.40 -24.32 -2.25
N PRO A 255 -7.61 -24.16 -2.81
CA PRO A 255 -8.67 -23.34 -2.19
C PRO A 255 -9.19 -23.99 -0.92
N LEU A 256 -9.76 -23.18 -0.04
CA LEU A 256 -10.44 -23.64 1.17
C LEU A 256 -11.78 -24.30 0.84
N ASN A 257 -12.20 -25.28 1.65
CA ASN A 257 -13.50 -25.93 1.59
C ASN A 257 -14.15 -25.96 2.99
N PRO A 258 -15.35 -25.41 3.21
CA PRO A 258 -16.17 -24.68 2.22
C PRO A 258 -15.48 -23.44 1.67
N SER A 259 -15.82 -23.04 0.44
CA SER A 259 -15.20 -21.88 -0.23
C SER A 259 -15.39 -20.62 0.62
N LEU A 260 -14.29 -19.93 0.88
CA LEU A 260 -14.30 -18.61 1.50
C LEU A 260 -13.90 -17.57 0.45
N GLU A 261 -14.86 -16.77 0.06
CA GLU A 261 -14.63 -15.70 -0.92
C GLU A 261 -14.34 -14.38 -0.22
N ILE A 262 -13.60 -13.54 -0.92
CA ILE A 262 -13.32 -12.16 -0.52
C ILE A 262 -13.72 -11.23 -1.67
N HIS A 263 -14.23 -10.06 -1.29
CA HIS A 263 -14.65 -9.02 -2.20
C HIS A 263 -13.74 -7.83 -2.06
N TYR A 264 -13.78 -6.94 -3.04
CA TYR A 264 -12.98 -5.72 -3.09
C TYR A 264 -13.88 -4.51 -3.06
N ALA A 265 -13.39 -3.45 -2.46
CA ALA A 265 -14.05 -2.15 -2.48
C ALA A 265 -13.05 -1.07 -2.89
N LEU A 266 -13.48 -0.17 -3.77
CA LEU A 266 -12.83 1.11 -3.98
C LEU A 266 -13.39 2.07 -2.94
N ILE A 267 -12.53 2.62 -2.10
CA ILE A 267 -12.92 3.52 -1.01
C ILE A 267 -12.28 4.90 -1.20
N TRP A 268 -12.94 5.91 -0.65
CA TRP A 268 -12.41 7.28 -0.53
C TRP A 268 -12.97 7.96 0.71
N LYS A 269 -12.29 8.96 1.22
CA LYS A 269 -12.76 9.72 2.39
C LYS A 269 -14.05 10.46 2.06
N ARG A 270 -15.09 10.28 2.85
CA ARG A 270 -16.45 10.82 2.59
C ARG A 270 -16.47 12.34 2.46
N ALA A 271 -15.67 13.04 3.27
CA ALA A 271 -15.55 14.48 3.28
C ALA A 271 -14.37 15.02 2.45
N ALA A 272 -13.71 14.16 1.63
CA ALA A 272 -12.59 14.62 0.81
C ALA A 272 -13.06 15.52 -0.33
N PHE A 273 -12.31 16.59 -0.58
CA PHE A 273 -12.41 17.33 -1.82
C PHE A 273 -11.69 16.54 -2.92
N LEU A 274 -12.47 15.99 -3.84
CA LEU A 274 -11.92 15.29 -5.00
C LEU A 274 -11.63 16.30 -6.12
N SER A 275 -10.48 16.19 -6.76
CA SER A 275 -10.15 16.95 -7.96
C SER A 275 -11.16 16.69 -9.10
N LYS A 276 -11.17 17.54 -10.14
CA LYS A 276 -12.02 17.31 -11.32
C LYS A 276 -11.75 15.93 -11.94
N ALA A 277 -10.48 15.55 -12.09
CA ALA A 277 -10.07 14.25 -12.62
C ALA A 277 -10.56 13.10 -11.75
N ALA A 278 -10.37 13.17 -10.42
CA ALA A 278 -10.84 12.16 -9.47
C ALA A 278 -12.38 12.04 -9.47
N THR A 279 -13.10 13.16 -9.60
CA THR A 279 -14.56 13.16 -9.69
C THR A 279 -15.04 12.45 -10.97
N VAL A 280 -14.39 12.68 -12.10
CA VAL A 280 -14.74 12.00 -13.36
C VAL A 280 -14.39 10.52 -13.30
N PHE A 281 -13.22 10.17 -12.74
CA PHE A 281 -12.87 8.78 -12.48
C PHE A 281 -13.92 8.06 -11.63
N LEU A 282 -14.40 8.69 -10.57
CA LEU A 282 -15.44 8.12 -9.72
C LEU A 282 -16.78 7.91 -10.46
N ARG A 283 -17.11 8.79 -11.41
CA ARG A 283 -18.28 8.60 -12.27
C ARG A 283 -18.10 7.40 -13.21
N GLU A 284 -16.91 7.26 -13.78
CA GLU A 284 -16.55 6.12 -14.64
C GLU A 284 -16.65 4.79 -13.89
N MET A 285 -16.27 4.78 -12.62
CA MET A 285 -16.37 3.60 -11.74
C MET A 285 -17.81 3.21 -11.37
N LYS A 286 -18.79 4.13 -11.52
CA LYS A 286 -20.21 3.89 -11.22
C LYS A 286 -21.03 3.43 -12.43
N GLN A 287 -20.42 3.40 -13.62
CA GLN A 287 -21.04 2.91 -14.86
C GLN A 287 -20.78 1.42 -15.04
#